data_ea552b32e100aa4318ef1527b43b50d4
#
_entry.id   ea552b32e100aa4318ef1527b43b50d4
#
_cell.length_a   1.000
_cell.length_b   1.000
_cell.length_c   1.000
_cell.angle_alpha   90.00
_cell.angle_beta   90.00
_cell.angle_gamma   90.00
#
_symmetry.space_group_name_H-M   'P 1'
#
loop_
_entity.id
_entity.type
_entity.pdbx_description
1 polymer ?
#
loop_
_entity_poly.entity_id
_entity_poly.type
_entity_poly.pdbx_seq_one_letter_code
_entity_poly.pdbx_strand_id
1 'polypeptide(L)'
;SSNESVATVTGNKRRATVTGISAGTATITCTVMVNGEVFGSANVAVTVNVDTTLMEALNVEGGALQFGTSEPYGFEAVTEGDRFLAKSNNASIGNSTATLTTTVQMAAGNTLTFDYYYSSESNYDWYRFKANGTEVQHFSGTGMSDFASYTYTAASDGAYTFEWSYSKDRSQNGGNDCVKIDNVAFSGDAGMADGDVDGDGIVSVSDALLAMRGAMGTITLTASQLAHADLDGDGTVTASDALAIMRMAMNG
;
A
#
# COMPACT_ATOMS: atom_id res chain seq x y z
N SER A 1 -19.51 -6.02 8.70
CA SER A 1 -18.17 -6.35 9.22
C SER A 1 -18.07 -5.99 10.69
N SER A 2 -17.36 -6.77 11.48
CA SER A 2 -17.06 -6.45 12.87
C SER A 2 -15.91 -5.44 13.00
N ASN A 3 -15.11 -5.31 11.97
CA ASN A 3 -14.02 -4.34 11.88
C ASN A 3 -13.85 -3.87 10.43
N GLU A 4 -14.33 -2.67 10.14
CA GLU A 4 -14.31 -2.09 8.80
C GLU A 4 -12.94 -1.53 8.41
N SER A 5 -12.05 -1.30 9.37
CA SER A 5 -10.65 -0.96 9.07
C SER A 5 -9.85 -2.17 8.55
N VAL A 6 -10.27 -3.39 8.87
CA VAL A 6 -9.65 -4.63 8.37
C VAL A 6 -10.32 -5.11 7.08
N ALA A 7 -11.65 -5.17 7.07
CA ALA A 7 -12.38 -5.60 5.88
C ALA A 7 -13.77 -4.96 5.81
N THR A 8 -14.14 -4.45 4.64
CA THR A 8 -15.49 -3.98 4.35
C THR A 8 -16.29 -5.03 3.62
N VAL A 9 -17.62 -4.91 3.69
CA VAL A 9 -18.53 -5.79 2.96
C VAL A 9 -19.62 -4.98 2.26
N THR A 10 -19.79 -5.21 0.98
CA THR A 10 -20.89 -4.69 0.19
C THR A 10 -21.71 -5.86 -0.35
N GLY A 11 -23.02 -5.76 -0.30
CA GLY A 11 -23.86 -6.88 -0.72
C GLY A 11 -25.19 -6.47 -1.32
N ASN A 12 -25.73 -7.34 -2.14
CA ASN A 12 -27.11 -7.31 -2.56
C ASN A 12 -27.73 -8.70 -2.29
N LYS A 13 -29.04 -8.78 -2.25
CA LYS A 13 -29.92 -9.91 -1.84
C LYS A 13 -29.37 -11.35 -1.92
N ARG A 14 -28.34 -11.64 -2.73
CA ARG A 14 -27.82 -13.00 -2.97
C ARG A 14 -26.29 -13.12 -3.00
N ARG A 15 -25.57 -12.00 -3.03
CA ARG A 15 -24.11 -11.96 -3.09
C ARG A 15 -23.58 -10.84 -2.22
N ALA A 16 -22.46 -11.09 -1.59
CA ALA A 16 -21.67 -10.06 -0.91
C ALA A 16 -20.23 -10.12 -1.43
N THR A 17 -19.66 -8.94 -1.59
CA THR A 17 -18.22 -8.78 -1.87
C THR A 17 -17.56 -8.32 -0.59
N VAL A 18 -16.53 -9.02 -0.17
CA VAL A 18 -15.69 -8.65 0.95
C VAL A 18 -14.40 -8.07 0.37
N THR A 19 -14.04 -6.86 0.82
CA THR A 19 -12.81 -6.17 0.41
C THR A 19 -11.91 -6.06 1.63
N GLY A 20 -10.69 -6.59 1.55
CA GLY A 20 -9.66 -6.39 2.56
C GLY A 20 -9.15 -4.94 2.51
N ILE A 21 -8.94 -4.34 3.67
CA ILE A 21 -8.47 -2.94 3.82
C ILE A 21 -7.08 -2.91 4.47
N SER A 22 -6.89 -3.63 5.57
CA SER A 22 -5.62 -3.74 6.27
C SER A 22 -5.45 -5.13 6.89
N ALA A 23 -4.23 -5.48 7.28
CA ALA A 23 -3.96 -6.74 7.95
C ALA A 23 -4.80 -6.89 9.23
N GLY A 24 -5.28 -8.09 9.47
CA GLY A 24 -6.07 -8.38 10.66
C GLY A 24 -7.17 -9.39 10.42
N THR A 25 -8.04 -9.55 11.41
CA THR A 25 -9.17 -10.46 11.34
C THR A 25 -10.47 -9.70 11.57
N ALA A 26 -11.44 -9.89 10.70
CA ALA A 26 -12.79 -9.39 10.84
C ALA A 26 -13.81 -10.53 10.72
N THR A 27 -14.95 -10.39 11.41
CA THR A 27 -16.08 -11.32 11.25
C THR A 27 -17.14 -10.66 10.38
N ILE A 28 -17.47 -11.30 9.27
CA ILE A 28 -18.59 -10.90 8.41
C ILE A 28 -19.83 -11.66 8.84
N THR A 29 -20.87 -10.93 9.24
CA THR A 29 -22.15 -11.51 9.66
C THR A 29 -23.17 -11.34 8.54
N CYS A 30 -23.78 -12.44 8.10
CA CYS A 30 -24.92 -12.44 7.22
C CYS A 30 -26.19 -12.69 8.05
N THR A 31 -27.17 -11.81 7.98
CA THR A 31 -28.43 -11.92 8.71
C THR A 31 -29.59 -12.04 7.73
N VAL A 32 -30.40 -13.07 7.91
CA VAL A 32 -31.67 -13.25 7.16
C VAL A 32 -32.81 -12.63 7.96
N MET A 33 -33.50 -11.70 7.34
CA MET A 33 -34.64 -11.01 7.94
C MET A 33 -35.93 -11.46 7.26
N VAL A 34 -36.98 -11.75 8.05
CA VAL A 34 -38.33 -12.05 7.56
C VAL A 34 -39.28 -11.14 8.31
N ASN A 35 -40.08 -10.35 7.57
CA ASN A 35 -41.00 -9.36 8.13
C ASN A 35 -40.41 -8.39 9.16
N GLY A 36 -39.12 -8.06 9.02
CA GLY A 36 -38.40 -7.16 9.92
C GLY A 36 -37.78 -7.83 11.15
N GLU A 37 -37.98 -9.13 11.31
CA GLU A 37 -37.37 -9.90 12.41
C GLU A 37 -36.21 -10.78 11.91
N VAL A 38 -35.21 -11.01 12.75
CA VAL A 38 -34.06 -11.89 12.44
C VAL A 38 -34.56 -13.34 12.44
N PHE A 39 -34.53 -13.97 11.29
CA PHE A 39 -34.84 -15.38 11.11
C PHE A 39 -33.62 -16.29 11.38
N GLY A 40 -32.44 -15.80 11.04
CA GLY A 40 -31.15 -16.50 11.25
C GLY A 40 -29.95 -15.66 10.89
N SER A 41 -28.80 -16.05 11.39
CA SER A 41 -27.52 -15.42 11.05
C SER A 41 -26.42 -16.46 10.90
N ALA A 42 -25.43 -16.12 10.07
CA ALA A 42 -24.19 -16.89 9.91
C ALA A 42 -23.00 -15.94 9.94
N ASN A 43 -21.91 -16.39 10.56
CA ASN A 43 -20.67 -15.65 10.66
C ASN A 43 -19.55 -16.34 9.87
N VAL A 44 -18.75 -15.52 9.17
CA VAL A 44 -17.53 -15.98 8.50
C VAL A 44 -16.38 -15.13 9.02
N ALA A 45 -15.37 -15.78 9.57
CA ALA A 45 -14.11 -15.11 9.90
C ALA A 45 -13.32 -14.86 8.60
N VAL A 46 -12.89 -13.64 8.42
CA VAL A 46 -12.04 -13.21 7.30
C VAL A 46 -10.74 -12.73 7.88
N THR A 47 -9.63 -13.33 7.45
CA THR A 47 -8.29 -12.84 7.76
C THR A 47 -7.74 -12.14 6.53
N VAL A 48 -7.36 -10.89 6.69
CA VAL A 48 -6.62 -10.13 5.68
C VAL A 48 -5.15 -10.22 6.05
N ASN A 49 -4.36 -10.79 5.15
CA ASN A 49 -2.90 -10.82 5.29
C ASN A 49 -2.32 -9.69 4.42
N VAL A 50 -1.45 -8.89 4.98
CA VAL A 50 -0.59 -8.00 4.18
C VAL A 50 0.53 -8.89 3.63
N ASP A 51 0.73 -8.85 2.33
CA ASP A 51 1.90 -9.46 1.73
C ASP A 51 3.11 -8.55 1.95
N THR A 52 3.78 -8.74 3.08
CA THR A 52 5.00 -7.99 3.42
C THR A 52 6.13 -8.23 2.43
N THR A 53 6.07 -9.31 1.65
CA THR A 53 7.08 -9.65 0.65
C THR A 53 7.15 -8.60 -0.46
N LEU A 54 6.00 -8.08 -0.92
CA LEU A 54 5.98 -6.96 -1.87
C LEU A 54 6.53 -5.67 -1.27
N MET A 55 6.26 -5.38 0.00
CA MET A 55 6.81 -4.21 0.68
C MET A 55 8.33 -4.30 0.81
N GLU A 56 8.84 -5.48 1.19
CA GLU A 56 10.28 -5.75 1.23
C GLU A 56 10.93 -5.62 -0.17
N ALA A 57 10.26 -6.17 -1.19
CA ALA A 57 10.73 -6.10 -2.59
C ALA A 57 10.73 -4.66 -3.16
N LEU A 58 9.91 -3.79 -2.62
CA LEU A 58 9.84 -2.37 -3.01
C LEU A 58 10.69 -1.46 -2.12
N ASN A 59 11.41 -2.05 -1.15
CA ASN A 59 12.23 -1.34 -0.16
C ASN A 59 11.45 -0.31 0.68
N VAL A 60 10.16 -0.60 0.95
CA VAL A 60 9.30 0.26 1.77
C VAL A 60 9.43 -0.12 3.22
N GLU A 61 9.97 0.78 4.02
CA GLU A 61 10.10 0.61 5.47
C GLU A 61 8.90 1.21 6.21
N GLY A 62 8.58 0.63 7.37
CA GLY A 62 7.71 1.26 8.36
C GLY A 62 6.21 1.18 8.12
N GLY A 63 5.73 0.42 7.13
CA GLY A 63 4.28 0.23 6.94
C GLY A 63 3.51 1.42 6.36
N ALA A 64 4.20 2.53 6.07
CA ALA A 64 3.59 3.77 5.56
C ALA A 64 2.88 3.62 4.20
N LEU A 65 3.28 2.65 3.40
CA LEU A 65 2.67 2.35 2.11
C LEU A 65 2.23 0.88 2.09
N GLN A 66 0.96 0.66 1.84
CA GLN A 66 0.43 -0.68 1.61
C GLN A 66 0.14 -0.88 0.14
N PHE A 67 0.53 -2.04 -0.39
CA PHE A 67 0.37 -2.34 -1.81
C PHE A 67 -0.69 -3.39 -2.04
N GLY A 68 -1.54 -3.12 -3.03
CA GLY A 68 -2.47 -4.08 -3.60
C GLY A 68 -2.00 -4.53 -4.98
N THR A 69 -2.30 -5.77 -5.34
CA THR A 69 -2.03 -6.31 -6.67
C THR A 69 -3.29 -6.93 -7.26
N SER A 70 -3.43 -6.91 -8.58
CA SER A 70 -4.60 -7.47 -9.25
C SER A 70 -4.54 -9.00 -9.36
N GLU A 71 -5.71 -9.61 -9.47
CA GLU A 71 -5.88 -11.04 -9.72
C GLU A 71 -6.60 -11.25 -11.07
N PRO A 72 -6.29 -12.29 -11.84
CA PRO A 72 -5.32 -13.36 -11.58
C PRO A 72 -3.88 -12.97 -11.93
N TYR A 73 -3.64 -11.79 -12.49
CA TYR A 73 -2.32 -11.29 -12.86
C TYR A 73 -2.05 -9.98 -12.12
N GLY A 74 -0.89 -9.89 -11.48
CA GLY A 74 -0.48 -8.74 -10.70
C GLY A 74 1.04 -8.58 -10.66
N PHE A 75 1.55 -8.04 -9.58
CA PHE A 75 2.98 -7.96 -9.32
C PHE A 75 3.34 -8.94 -8.20
N GLU A 76 4.46 -9.60 -8.35
CA GLU A 76 5.02 -10.53 -7.37
C GLU A 76 6.44 -10.13 -6.99
N ALA A 77 6.84 -10.43 -5.78
CA ALA A 77 8.20 -10.21 -5.30
C ALA A 77 9.14 -11.25 -5.89
N VAL A 78 10.22 -10.81 -6.53
CA VAL A 78 11.21 -11.70 -7.15
C VAL A 78 12.64 -11.22 -6.85
N THR A 79 13.57 -12.16 -6.78
CA THR A 79 15.00 -11.85 -6.75
C THR A 79 15.59 -12.00 -8.14
N GLU A 80 16.20 -10.93 -8.67
CA GLU A 80 16.92 -10.92 -9.93
C GLU A 80 18.33 -10.32 -9.74
N GLY A 81 19.35 -11.16 -9.81
CA GLY A 81 20.71 -10.77 -9.45
C GLY A 81 20.78 -10.39 -7.96
N ASP A 82 21.25 -9.18 -7.67
CA ASP A 82 21.37 -8.64 -6.31
C ASP A 82 20.14 -7.80 -5.89
N ARG A 83 19.10 -7.72 -6.73
CA ARG A 83 17.88 -6.95 -6.46
C ARG A 83 16.74 -7.86 -6.02
N PHE A 84 16.03 -7.44 -4.98
CA PHE A 84 14.73 -7.98 -4.61
C PHE A 84 13.68 -6.93 -4.96
N LEU A 85 12.78 -7.21 -5.91
CA LEU A 85 11.93 -6.23 -6.58
C LEU A 85 10.55 -6.76 -6.90
N ALA A 86 9.61 -5.89 -7.21
CA ALA A 86 8.28 -6.26 -7.70
C ALA A 86 8.28 -6.39 -9.22
N LYS A 87 7.77 -7.51 -9.75
CA LYS A 87 7.69 -7.83 -11.17
C LYS A 87 6.29 -8.24 -11.58
N SER A 88 5.83 -7.75 -12.74
CA SER A 88 4.56 -8.19 -13.32
C SER A 88 4.61 -9.68 -13.69
N ASN A 89 3.55 -10.44 -13.35
CA ASN A 89 3.50 -11.89 -13.52
C ASN A 89 2.66 -12.35 -14.74
N ASN A 90 2.34 -11.45 -15.66
CA ASN A 90 1.54 -11.75 -16.86
C ASN A 90 2.37 -11.96 -18.13
N ALA A 91 3.65 -12.30 -18.02
CA ALA A 91 4.50 -12.63 -19.15
C ALA A 91 3.87 -13.76 -19.98
N SER A 92 3.89 -13.61 -21.31
CA SER A 92 3.31 -14.55 -22.28
C SER A 92 1.79 -14.76 -22.20
N ILE A 93 1.08 -13.95 -21.44
CA ILE A 93 -0.38 -14.02 -21.31
C ILE A 93 -1.01 -12.87 -22.09
N GLY A 94 -1.48 -13.15 -23.30
CA GLY A 94 -2.16 -12.14 -24.13
C GLY A 94 -3.52 -11.70 -23.56
N ASN A 95 -3.94 -10.47 -23.85
CA ASN A 95 -5.13 -9.80 -23.30
C ASN A 95 -5.17 -9.77 -21.77
N SER A 96 -4.04 -9.54 -21.14
CA SER A 96 -3.92 -9.46 -19.69
C SER A 96 -3.41 -8.10 -19.24
N THR A 97 -3.72 -7.76 -18.01
CA THR A 97 -3.16 -6.58 -17.34
C THR A 97 -2.80 -6.97 -15.91
N ALA A 98 -1.54 -6.75 -15.55
CA ALA A 98 -1.07 -6.83 -14.18
C ALA A 98 -1.02 -5.42 -13.60
N THR A 99 -1.51 -5.23 -12.37
CA THR A 99 -1.47 -3.94 -11.68
C THR A 99 -0.87 -4.06 -10.28
N LEU A 100 -0.18 -3.01 -9.88
CA LEU A 100 0.29 -2.74 -8.52
C LEU A 100 -0.28 -1.39 -8.11
N THR A 101 -0.86 -1.28 -6.93
CA THR A 101 -1.50 -0.05 -6.46
C THR A 101 -1.10 0.27 -5.03
N THR A 102 -1.04 1.55 -4.71
CA THR A 102 -0.96 2.05 -3.33
C THR A 102 -1.76 3.34 -3.21
N THR A 103 -2.26 3.63 -2.01
CA THR A 103 -2.91 4.90 -1.70
C THR A 103 -2.28 5.51 -0.47
N VAL A 104 -1.94 6.80 -0.56
CA VAL A 104 -1.25 7.52 0.51
C VAL A 104 -1.82 8.94 0.61
N GLN A 105 -1.89 9.49 1.83
CA GLN A 105 -2.16 10.90 2.05
C GLN A 105 -0.88 11.70 1.78
N MET A 106 -0.98 12.73 0.95
CA MET A 106 0.15 13.60 0.59
C MET A 106 -0.20 15.05 0.88
N ALA A 107 0.75 15.79 1.42
CA ALA A 107 0.70 17.25 1.41
C ALA A 107 1.26 17.78 0.07
N ALA A 108 0.90 19.00 -0.29
CA ALA A 108 1.48 19.67 -1.45
C ALA A 108 3.01 19.74 -1.34
N GLY A 109 3.70 19.30 -2.39
CA GLY A 109 5.16 19.20 -2.42
C GLY A 109 5.74 17.87 -1.96
N ASN A 110 4.98 17.01 -1.28
CA ASN A 110 5.43 15.63 -1.00
C ASN A 110 5.68 14.87 -2.29
N THR A 111 6.64 13.95 -2.26
CA THR A 111 7.02 13.18 -3.46
C THR A 111 6.89 11.69 -3.24
N LEU A 112 6.51 10.98 -4.30
CA LEU A 112 6.68 9.54 -4.43
C LEU A 112 7.78 9.30 -5.48
N THR A 113 8.84 8.59 -5.11
CA THR A 113 9.92 8.18 -6.03
C THR A 113 9.94 6.67 -6.16
N PHE A 114 10.33 6.19 -7.31
CA PHE A 114 10.52 4.76 -7.56
C PHE A 114 11.46 4.52 -8.74
N ASP A 115 12.09 3.36 -8.75
CA ASP A 115 12.81 2.84 -9.91
C ASP A 115 11.89 1.95 -10.73
N TYR A 116 11.97 2.06 -12.05
CA TYR A 116 11.18 1.25 -12.96
C TYR A 116 12.03 0.71 -14.12
N TYR A 117 11.62 -0.46 -14.58
CA TYR A 117 12.14 -1.08 -15.80
C TYR A 117 10.97 -1.67 -16.58
N TYR A 118 11.00 -1.53 -17.89
CA TYR A 118 10.07 -2.21 -18.79
C TYR A 118 10.79 -2.81 -19.99
N SER A 119 10.25 -3.92 -20.47
CA SER A 119 10.70 -4.57 -21.71
C SER A 119 9.52 -5.32 -22.29
N SER A 120 9.01 -4.86 -23.44
CA SER A 120 7.72 -5.27 -23.98
C SER A 120 7.70 -5.25 -25.51
N GLU A 121 6.62 -5.74 -26.12
CA GLU A 121 6.36 -5.54 -27.55
C GLU A 121 6.10 -4.06 -27.83
N SER A 122 6.85 -3.51 -28.80
CA SER A 122 6.78 -2.08 -29.11
C SER A 122 5.42 -1.70 -29.72
N ASN A 123 4.76 -0.68 -29.14
CA ASN A 123 3.47 -0.12 -29.53
C ASN A 123 2.24 -1.04 -29.30
N TYR A 124 2.41 -2.19 -28.65
CA TYR A 124 1.31 -3.11 -28.36
C TYR A 124 1.19 -3.42 -26.88
N ASP A 125 2.30 -3.72 -26.22
CA ASP A 125 2.32 -3.97 -24.77
C ASP A 125 2.90 -2.76 -24.03
N TRP A 126 2.22 -2.31 -22.95
CA TRP A 126 2.47 -1.02 -22.34
C TRP A 126 2.72 -1.10 -20.85
N TYR A 127 3.82 -0.52 -20.40
CA TYR A 127 3.96 -0.01 -19.05
C TYR A 127 3.19 1.30 -18.92
N ARG A 128 2.43 1.47 -17.83
CA ARG A 128 1.80 2.74 -17.47
C ARG A 128 1.96 3.02 -15.98
N PHE A 129 2.15 4.29 -15.67
CA PHE A 129 2.05 4.81 -14.31
C PHE A 129 0.96 5.87 -14.27
N LYS A 130 0.06 5.76 -13.28
CA LYS A 130 -1.05 6.70 -13.08
C LYS A 130 -1.05 7.23 -11.65
N ALA A 131 -1.47 8.49 -11.51
CA ALA A 131 -1.79 9.13 -10.24
C ALA A 131 -3.26 9.57 -10.27
N ASN A 132 -4.08 9.13 -9.31
CA ASN A 132 -5.52 9.39 -9.24
C ASN A 132 -6.25 9.08 -10.58
N GLY A 133 -5.89 7.97 -11.22
CA GLY A 133 -6.45 7.54 -12.50
C GLY A 133 -5.94 8.30 -13.73
N THR A 134 -5.19 9.40 -13.55
CA THR A 134 -4.58 10.14 -14.65
C THR A 134 -3.24 9.51 -15.04
N GLU A 135 -3.08 9.20 -16.32
CA GLU A 135 -1.83 8.63 -16.83
C GLU A 135 -0.72 9.71 -16.80
N VAL A 136 0.38 9.36 -16.13
CA VAL A 136 1.56 10.22 -15.94
C VAL A 136 2.71 9.79 -16.82
N GLN A 137 2.88 8.47 -16.96
CA GLN A 137 3.88 7.86 -17.83
C GLN A 137 3.28 6.68 -18.58
N HIS A 138 3.72 6.48 -19.84
CA HIS A 138 3.52 5.24 -20.58
C HIS A 138 4.71 4.96 -21.50
N PHE A 139 5.12 3.72 -21.55
CA PHE A 139 6.24 3.27 -22.37
C PHE A 139 6.00 1.88 -22.93
N SER A 140 6.62 1.60 -24.09
CA SER A 140 6.63 0.27 -24.71
C SER A 140 7.94 0.02 -25.43
N GLY A 141 8.23 -1.23 -25.72
CA GLY A 141 9.44 -1.65 -26.46
C GLY A 141 10.56 -2.14 -25.53
N THR A 142 11.75 -2.35 -26.13
CA THR A 142 12.91 -3.02 -25.49
C THR A 142 14.09 -2.09 -25.26
N GLY A 143 13.85 -0.75 -25.22
CA GLY A 143 14.92 0.26 -25.21
C GLY A 143 15.66 0.44 -23.88
N MET A 144 15.16 -0.14 -22.79
CA MET A 144 15.83 0.00 -21.49
C MET A 144 16.93 -1.07 -21.33
N SER A 145 18.11 -0.62 -20.97
CA SER A 145 19.24 -1.49 -20.59
C SER A 145 19.36 -1.65 -19.07
N ASP A 146 18.79 -0.72 -18.29
CA ASP A 146 18.82 -0.68 -16.83
C ASP A 146 17.60 0.06 -16.30
N PHE A 147 17.44 0.09 -14.97
CA PHE A 147 16.39 0.85 -14.30
C PHE A 147 16.56 2.36 -14.51
N ALA A 148 15.43 3.05 -14.63
CA ALA A 148 15.33 4.50 -14.53
C ALA A 148 14.52 4.88 -13.30
N SER A 149 14.80 6.04 -12.73
CA SER A 149 14.05 6.57 -11.58
C SER A 149 13.03 7.60 -12.04
N TYR A 150 11.90 7.66 -11.34
CA TYR A 150 10.87 8.67 -11.52
C TYR A 150 10.45 9.26 -10.18
N THR A 151 10.13 10.55 -10.19
CA THR A 151 9.59 11.26 -9.02
C THR A 151 8.29 11.93 -9.40
N TYR A 152 7.22 11.60 -8.68
CA TYR A 152 5.94 12.31 -8.71
C TYR A 152 5.90 13.30 -7.55
N THR A 153 5.42 14.53 -7.80
CA THR A 153 5.22 15.54 -6.75
C THR A 153 3.75 15.87 -6.63
N ALA A 154 3.21 15.81 -5.42
CA ALA A 154 1.83 16.17 -5.13
C ALA A 154 1.61 17.68 -5.34
N ALA A 155 0.59 18.02 -6.13
CA ALA A 155 0.22 19.40 -6.40
C ALA A 155 -0.60 20.05 -5.28
N SER A 156 -1.28 19.25 -4.46
CA SER A 156 -2.14 19.69 -3.36
C SER A 156 -2.19 18.63 -2.27
N ASP A 157 -2.68 19.01 -1.10
CA ASP A 157 -3.00 18.05 -0.05
C ASP A 157 -4.14 17.11 -0.47
N GLY A 158 -4.08 15.87 -0.04
CA GLY A 158 -5.15 14.89 -0.26
C GLY A 158 -4.67 13.46 -0.47
N ALA A 159 -5.62 12.56 -0.66
CA ALA A 159 -5.35 11.16 -0.98
C ALA A 159 -4.90 11.02 -2.44
N TYR A 160 -3.79 10.32 -2.62
CA TYR A 160 -3.25 9.96 -3.93
C TYR A 160 -3.24 8.45 -4.07
N THR A 161 -3.93 7.96 -5.11
CA THR A 161 -3.85 6.56 -5.50
C THR A 161 -2.91 6.45 -6.69
N PHE A 162 -1.85 5.67 -6.52
CA PHE A 162 -0.87 5.35 -7.56
C PHE A 162 -1.11 3.96 -8.12
N GLU A 163 -0.97 3.82 -9.42
CA GLU A 163 -1.10 2.56 -10.15
C GLU A 163 0.05 2.39 -11.12
N TRP A 164 0.77 1.29 -10.99
CA TRP A 164 1.70 0.78 -12.00
C TRP A 164 1.04 -0.39 -12.71
N SER A 165 1.08 -0.43 -14.03
CA SER A 165 0.46 -1.51 -14.77
C SER A 165 1.30 -1.97 -15.96
N TYR A 166 1.18 -3.26 -16.26
CA TYR A 166 1.66 -3.87 -17.50
C TYR A 166 0.50 -4.49 -18.24
N SER A 167 0.11 -3.89 -19.36
CA SER A 167 -0.99 -4.37 -20.20
C SER A 167 -0.46 -4.97 -21.51
N LYS A 168 -0.99 -6.12 -21.87
CA LYS A 168 -0.63 -6.88 -23.07
C LYS A 168 -1.81 -6.96 -24.02
N ASP A 169 -1.50 -6.89 -25.32
CA ASP A 169 -2.47 -7.17 -26.36
C ASP A 169 -2.68 -8.69 -26.53
N ARG A 170 -3.30 -9.08 -27.67
CA ARG A 170 -3.66 -10.48 -27.93
C ARG A 170 -2.48 -11.37 -28.28
N SER A 171 -1.42 -10.81 -28.85
CA SER A 171 -0.41 -11.58 -29.59
C SER A 171 0.99 -11.07 -29.32
N GLN A 172 1.95 -11.92 -29.56
CA GLN A 172 3.39 -11.69 -29.48
C GLN A 172 3.91 -11.22 -28.11
N ASN A 173 5.15 -11.53 -27.87
CA ASN A 173 5.88 -11.12 -26.68
C ASN A 173 7.17 -10.46 -27.15
N GLY A 174 7.46 -9.28 -26.63
CA GLY A 174 8.67 -8.54 -26.96
C GLY A 174 9.61 -8.43 -25.77
N GLY A 175 10.90 -8.60 -26.01
CA GLY A 175 11.94 -8.45 -24.98
C GLY A 175 11.78 -9.41 -23.81
N ASN A 176 11.91 -8.90 -22.57
CA ASN A 176 11.74 -9.68 -21.33
C ASN A 176 10.27 -9.82 -20.92
N ASP A 177 9.36 -9.18 -21.65
CA ASP A 177 7.91 -9.25 -21.49
C ASP A 177 7.46 -9.00 -20.04
N CYS A 178 7.95 -7.90 -19.45
CA CYS A 178 7.65 -7.55 -18.06
C CYS A 178 7.83 -6.07 -17.76
N VAL A 179 7.22 -5.66 -16.63
CA VAL A 179 7.51 -4.43 -15.90
C VAL A 179 8.07 -4.79 -14.52
N LYS A 180 9.04 -4.02 -14.06
CA LYS A 180 9.65 -4.17 -12.73
C LYS A 180 9.63 -2.83 -12.02
N ILE A 181 9.32 -2.85 -10.73
CA ILE A 181 9.30 -1.69 -9.83
C ILE A 181 10.18 -2.01 -8.63
N ASP A 182 10.96 -1.03 -8.20
CA ASP A 182 11.92 -1.16 -7.11
C ASP A 182 12.10 0.19 -6.41
N ASN A 183 12.68 0.22 -5.21
CA ASN A 183 13.08 1.43 -4.49
C ASN A 183 11.95 2.48 -4.41
N VAL A 184 10.76 2.06 -4.00
CA VAL A 184 9.65 3.00 -3.79
C VAL A 184 9.91 3.77 -2.50
N ALA A 185 10.02 5.08 -2.61
CA ALA A 185 10.23 5.96 -1.47
C ALA A 185 9.21 7.09 -1.48
N PHE A 186 8.74 7.44 -0.30
CA PHE A 186 7.82 8.54 -0.08
C PHE A 186 8.52 9.64 0.74
N SER A 187 8.47 10.88 0.27
CA SER A 187 8.95 12.02 1.04
C SER A 187 7.75 12.76 1.62
N GLY A 188 7.62 12.75 2.89
CA GLY A 188 6.55 13.39 3.64
C GLY A 188 6.00 12.44 4.68
N ASP A 189 5.22 13.00 5.56
CA ASP A 189 4.50 12.23 6.54
C ASP A 189 3.30 11.59 5.82
N ALA A 190 3.34 10.32 5.56
CA ALA A 190 2.40 9.54 4.72
C ALA A 190 0.95 9.52 5.29
N GLY A 191 0.41 10.67 5.63
CA GLY A 191 -0.87 10.81 6.28
C GLY A 191 -0.89 10.31 7.72
N MET A 192 0.29 10.15 8.30
CA MET A 192 0.41 9.80 9.71
C MET A 192 -0.21 10.91 10.55
N ALA A 193 -1.20 10.58 11.34
CA ALA A 193 -1.69 11.49 12.37
C ALA A 193 -0.62 11.65 13.46
N ASP A 194 -0.58 12.79 14.12
CA ASP A 194 0.25 12.92 15.33
C ASP A 194 -0.09 11.77 16.29
N GLY A 195 0.94 11.04 16.70
CA GLY A 195 0.79 9.85 17.51
C GLY A 195 0.72 8.51 16.77
N ASP A 196 0.59 8.49 15.44
CA ASP A 196 0.70 7.30 14.59
C ASP A 196 2.17 7.08 14.24
N VAL A 197 2.90 6.43 15.12
CA VAL A 197 4.37 6.30 15.05
C VAL A 197 4.82 5.16 14.15
N ASP A 198 3.99 4.11 14.00
CA ASP A 198 4.31 2.99 13.12
C ASP A 198 3.77 3.17 11.69
N GLY A 199 2.93 4.18 11.47
CA GLY A 199 2.46 4.58 10.14
C GLY A 199 1.37 3.67 9.58
N ASP A 200 0.64 2.94 10.44
CA ASP A 200 -0.44 2.05 9.99
C ASP A 200 -1.78 2.78 9.76
N GLY A 201 -1.83 4.10 10.04
CA GLY A 201 -2.99 4.97 9.91
C GLY A 201 -3.91 4.96 11.13
N ILE A 202 -3.53 4.30 12.22
CA ILE A 202 -4.33 4.18 13.45
C ILE A 202 -3.46 4.48 14.66
N VAL A 203 -3.78 5.53 15.41
CA VAL A 203 -3.12 5.77 16.71
C VAL A 203 -3.54 4.70 17.71
N SER A 204 -2.62 3.84 18.08
CA SER A 204 -2.86 2.64 18.87
C SER A 204 -1.87 2.46 20.03
N VAL A 205 -2.04 1.38 20.79
CA VAL A 205 -1.08 0.98 21.85
C VAL A 205 0.29 0.62 21.24
N SER A 206 0.34 0.16 19.99
CA SER A 206 1.60 -0.18 19.28
C SER A 206 2.47 1.07 19.13
N ASP A 207 1.87 2.20 18.76
CA ASP A 207 2.54 3.49 18.59
C ASP A 207 3.12 4.01 19.90
N ALA A 208 2.31 3.96 20.95
CA ALA A 208 2.75 4.35 22.27
C ALA A 208 3.94 3.50 22.77
N LEU A 209 3.92 2.19 22.44
CA LEU A 209 5.02 1.29 22.77
C LEU A 209 6.26 1.61 21.94
N LEU A 210 6.08 1.92 20.65
CA LEU A 210 7.18 2.28 19.75
C LEU A 210 7.84 3.58 20.20
N ALA A 211 7.05 4.62 20.50
CA ALA A 211 7.51 5.87 21.06
C ALA A 211 8.27 5.66 22.39
N MET A 212 7.72 4.84 23.29
CA MET A 212 8.37 4.53 24.57
C MET A 212 9.72 3.83 24.39
N ARG A 213 9.82 2.90 23.44
CA ARG A 213 11.09 2.22 23.13
C ARG A 213 12.12 3.18 22.53
N GLY A 214 11.67 4.12 21.70
CA GLY A 214 12.50 5.22 21.19
C GLY A 214 12.98 6.13 22.33
N ALA A 215 12.08 6.57 23.20
CA ALA A 215 12.40 7.40 24.38
C ALA A 215 13.41 6.73 25.32
N MET A 216 13.35 5.41 25.46
CA MET A 216 14.31 4.63 26.27
C MET A 216 15.62 4.33 25.53
N GLY A 217 15.77 4.71 24.26
CA GLY A 217 16.94 4.41 23.44
C GLY A 217 17.13 2.92 23.13
N THR A 218 16.08 2.10 23.28
CA THR A 218 16.15 0.66 22.97
C THR A 218 16.01 0.36 21.48
N ILE A 219 15.51 1.33 20.72
CA ILE A 219 15.46 1.36 19.26
C ILE A 219 15.83 2.76 18.78
N THR A 220 16.22 2.87 17.51
CA THR A 220 16.39 4.15 16.82
C THR A 220 15.14 4.39 15.99
N LEU A 221 14.44 5.48 16.26
CA LEU A 221 13.30 5.91 15.45
C LEU A 221 13.80 6.59 14.18
N THR A 222 13.08 6.43 13.07
CA THR A 222 13.33 7.19 11.84
C THR A 222 12.96 8.67 12.04
N ALA A 223 13.35 9.54 11.13
CA ALA A 223 13.01 10.97 11.22
C ALA A 223 11.49 11.21 11.21
N SER A 224 10.74 10.42 10.41
CA SER A 224 9.28 10.47 10.38
C SER A 224 8.68 10.01 11.71
N GLN A 225 9.12 8.86 12.23
CA GLN A 225 8.66 8.35 13.52
C GLN A 225 8.93 9.33 14.68
N LEU A 226 10.11 10.01 14.67
CA LEU A 226 10.42 11.04 15.64
C LEU A 226 9.43 12.20 15.57
N ALA A 227 9.11 12.69 14.36
CA ALA A 227 8.20 13.80 14.14
C ALA A 227 6.77 13.49 14.66
N HIS A 228 6.27 12.25 14.49
CA HIS A 228 4.93 11.86 14.94
C HIS A 228 4.90 11.40 16.41
N ALA A 229 6.04 11.00 16.95
CA ALA A 229 6.14 10.61 18.35
C ALA A 229 6.35 11.81 19.30
N ASP A 230 6.91 12.92 18.82
CA ASP A 230 7.14 14.16 19.58
C ASP A 230 5.87 15.02 19.55
N LEU A 231 4.92 14.72 20.45
CA LEU A 231 3.61 15.38 20.46
C LEU A 231 3.62 16.78 21.07
N ASP A 232 4.60 17.12 21.90
CA ASP A 232 4.72 18.46 22.48
C ASP A 232 5.62 19.39 21.67
N GLY A 233 6.31 18.85 20.63
CA GLY A 233 7.10 19.60 19.68
C GLY A 233 8.41 20.14 20.25
N ASP A 234 8.94 19.55 21.32
CA ASP A 234 10.16 20.02 21.98
C ASP A 234 11.44 19.51 21.28
N GLY A 235 11.31 18.66 20.28
CA GLY A 235 12.40 18.06 19.47
C GLY A 235 12.94 16.76 20.05
N THR A 236 12.32 16.22 21.11
CA THR A 236 12.76 14.97 21.75
C THR A 236 11.60 14.07 22.10
N VAL A 237 11.66 12.80 21.72
CA VAL A 237 10.65 11.81 22.12
C VAL A 237 10.96 11.33 23.53
N THR A 238 10.01 11.55 24.45
CA THR A 238 10.10 11.21 25.86
C THR A 238 8.99 10.27 26.32
N ALA A 239 9.02 9.84 27.58
CA ALA A 239 7.93 9.05 28.16
C ALA A 239 6.61 9.85 28.25
N SER A 240 6.66 11.20 28.24
CA SER A 240 5.47 12.06 28.24
C SER A 240 4.71 11.92 26.92
N ASP A 241 5.43 11.92 25.81
CA ASP A 241 4.86 11.76 24.46
C ASP A 241 4.24 10.39 24.30
N ALA A 242 4.97 9.33 24.68
CA ALA A 242 4.44 7.97 24.65
C ALA A 242 3.16 7.80 25.51
N LEU A 243 3.09 8.50 26.67
CA LEU A 243 1.88 8.50 27.49
C LEU A 243 0.73 9.28 26.83
N ALA A 244 1.05 10.38 26.13
CA ALA A 244 0.06 11.16 25.39
C ALA A 244 -0.52 10.33 24.21
N ILE A 245 0.32 9.63 23.47
CA ILE A 245 -0.10 8.68 22.41
C ILE A 245 -0.99 7.57 22.98
N MET A 246 -0.59 6.99 24.13
CA MET A 246 -1.41 5.98 24.81
C MET A 246 -2.82 6.50 25.16
N ARG A 247 -2.92 7.75 25.58
CA ARG A 247 -4.22 8.39 25.88
C ARG A 247 -5.05 8.60 24.62
N MET A 248 -4.42 8.99 23.51
CA MET A 248 -5.10 9.11 22.21
C MET A 248 -5.67 7.75 21.78
N ALA A 249 -4.85 6.71 21.84
CA ALA A 249 -5.25 5.33 21.51
C ALA A 249 -6.41 4.79 22.36
N MET A 250 -6.59 5.30 23.58
CA MET A 250 -7.67 4.86 24.48
C MET A 250 -8.97 5.66 24.31
N ASN A 251 -8.93 6.80 23.63
CA ASN A 251 -10.06 7.72 23.46
C ASN A 251 -10.61 7.75 22.03
N GLY A 252 -9.98 7.08 21.08
CA GLY A 252 -10.43 6.89 19.70
C GLY A 252 -11.15 5.56 19.57
#